data_6287fe6a0e7c4a9dbb102532ea42e4e0
#
_entry.id   6287fe6a0e7c4a9dbb102532ea42e4e0
#
_cell.length_a   1.000
_cell.length_b   1.000
_cell.length_c   1.000
_cell.angle_alpha   90.00
_cell.angle_beta   90.00
_cell.angle_gamma   90.00
#
_symmetry.space_group_name_H-M   'P 1'
#
loop_
_entity.id
_entity.type
_entity.pdbx_description
1 polymer ?
#
loop_
_entity_poly.entity_id
_entity_poly.type
_entity_poly.pdbx_seq_one_letter_code
_entity_poly.pdbx_strand_id
1 'polypeptide(L)' 'MAIADVAWRSSGACQGLDAEIFYPENEDHADFALSVCEQCVVRIACLNYALDAREQQGVWGGATARDRRKMLRQRRHTA' A
#
# COMPACT_ATOMS: atom_id res chain seq x y z
N MET A 1 14.32 -17.39 3.54
CA MET A 1 14.33 -16.94 3.22
C MET A 1 13.95 -15.97 2.95
N ALA A 2 14.15 -15.44 3.18
CA ALA A 2 13.67 -14.54 3.16
C ALA A 2 13.56 -13.73 2.09
N ILE A 3 13.57 -14.08 1.10
CA ILE A 3 13.23 -13.31 0.01
C ILE A 3 11.84 -12.89 0.13
N ALA A 4 11.60 -11.63 0.05
CA ALA A 4 10.27 -11.10 0.08
C ALA A 4 9.48 -11.79 -1.00
N ASP A 5 8.56 -12.61 -0.59
CA ASP A 5 7.68 -13.25 -1.53
C ASP A 5 6.70 -12.20 -2.03
N VAL A 6 6.75 -11.91 -3.32
CA VAL A 6 5.86 -10.93 -3.92
C VAL A 6 4.83 -11.57 -4.85
N ALA A 7 4.64 -12.87 -4.72
CA ALA A 7 3.68 -13.56 -5.55
C ALA A 7 2.26 -13.06 -5.33
N TRP A 8 1.97 -12.53 -4.15
CA TRP A 8 0.65 -11.96 -3.86
C TRP A 8 0.27 -10.82 -4.80
N ARG A 9 1.25 -10.17 -5.42
CA ARG A 9 0.97 -9.05 -6.32
C ARG A 9 0.09 -9.45 -7.49
N SER A 10 0.20 -10.66 -7.96
CA SER A 10 -0.60 -11.11 -9.10
C SER A 10 -2.08 -11.26 -8.75
N SER A 11 -2.40 -11.32 -7.44
CA SER A 11 -3.78 -11.38 -6.98
C SER A 11 -4.35 -10.01 -6.62
N GLY A 12 -3.58 -8.96 -6.78
CA GLY A 12 -4.01 -7.62 -6.40
C GLY A 12 -5.11 -7.09 -7.30
N ALA A 13 -6.07 -6.40 -6.71
CA ALA A 13 -7.16 -5.79 -7.46
C ALA A 13 -6.66 -4.71 -8.41
N CYS A 14 -5.47 -4.18 -8.18
CA CYS A 14 -4.88 -3.15 -9.03
C CYS A 14 -4.25 -3.70 -10.31
N GLN A 15 -4.17 -5.02 -10.47
CA GLN A 15 -3.61 -5.60 -11.67
C GLN A 15 -4.43 -5.18 -12.89
N GLY A 16 -3.75 -4.73 -13.92
CA GLY A 16 -4.40 -4.26 -15.14
C GLY A 16 -4.82 -2.79 -15.10
N LEU A 17 -4.71 -2.13 -13.96
CA LEU A 17 -5.00 -0.71 -13.86
C LEU A 17 -3.73 0.11 -14.05
N ASP A 18 -3.91 1.37 -14.47
CA ASP A 18 -2.80 2.28 -14.66
C ASP A 18 -2.12 2.57 -13.32
N ALA A 19 -0.81 2.40 -13.27
CA ALA A 19 -0.05 2.64 -12.05
C ALA A 19 -0.22 4.07 -11.51
N GLU A 20 -0.44 5.04 -12.40
CA GLU A 20 -0.61 6.43 -11.98
C GLU A 20 -1.78 6.61 -11.02
N ILE A 21 -2.78 5.74 -11.07
CA ILE A 21 -3.91 5.79 -10.16
C ILE A 21 -3.43 5.71 -8.71
N PHE A 22 -2.37 4.94 -8.47
CA PHE A 22 -1.86 4.68 -7.13
C PHE A 22 -0.73 5.62 -6.72
N TYR A 23 -0.41 6.59 -7.58
CA TYR A 23 0.63 7.59 -7.30
C TYR A 23 0.10 8.99 -7.59
N PRO A 24 -1.01 9.40 -6.95
CA PRO A 24 -1.58 10.72 -7.22
C PRO A 24 -0.62 11.82 -6.75
N GLU A 25 -0.59 12.93 -7.47
CA GLU A 25 0.23 14.06 -7.10
C GLU A 25 -0.20 14.64 -5.74
N ASN A 26 -1.49 14.55 -5.44
CA ASN A 26 -2.05 15.03 -4.18
C ASN A 26 -2.80 13.86 -3.55
N GLU A 27 -2.49 13.57 -2.29
CA GLU A 27 -3.15 12.45 -1.60
C GLU A 27 -4.65 12.64 -1.45
N ASP A 28 -5.14 13.86 -1.56
CA ASP A 28 -6.58 14.11 -1.57
C ASP A 28 -7.26 13.48 -2.79
N HIS A 29 -6.50 13.12 -3.82
CA HIS A 29 -7.01 12.48 -5.02
C HIS A 29 -6.83 10.97 -5.01
N ALA A 30 -6.64 10.39 -3.84
CA ALA A 30 -6.37 8.95 -3.71
C ALA A 30 -7.65 8.11 -3.58
N ASP A 31 -8.82 8.72 -3.62
CA ASP A 31 -10.08 8.03 -3.31
C ASP A 31 -10.31 6.80 -4.19
N PHE A 32 -10.04 6.90 -5.48
CA PHE A 32 -10.26 5.76 -6.36
C PHE A 32 -9.31 4.61 -6.02
N ALA A 33 -8.03 4.92 -5.81
CA ALA A 33 -7.04 3.92 -5.46
C ALA A 33 -7.42 3.24 -4.13
N LEU A 34 -7.85 4.02 -3.16
CA LEU A 34 -8.27 3.47 -1.87
C LEU A 34 -9.46 2.54 -2.04
N SER A 35 -10.41 2.90 -2.89
CA SER A 35 -11.58 2.05 -3.12
C SER A 35 -11.20 0.73 -3.78
N VAL A 36 -10.21 0.73 -4.67
CA VAL A 36 -9.71 -0.50 -5.27
C VAL A 36 -9.08 -1.38 -4.20
N CYS A 37 -8.29 -0.78 -3.30
CA CYS A 37 -7.65 -1.53 -2.23
C CYS A 37 -8.66 -2.15 -1.26
N GLU A 38 -9.80 -1.51 -1.03
CA GLU A 38 -10.83 -2.06 -0.17
C GLU A 38 -11.35 -3.40 -0.67
N GLN A 39 -11.35 -3.59 -2.00
CA GLN A 39 -11.82 -4.83 -2.62
C GLN A 39 -10.69 -5.84 -2.82
N CYS A 40 -9.47 -5.49 -2.44
CA CYS A 40 -8.30 -6.29 -2.77
C CYS A 40 -8.10 -7.41 -1.76
N VAL A 41 -8.03 -8.65 -2.23
CA VAL A 41 -7.87 -9.81 -1.35
C VAL A 41 -6.49 -9.88 -0.72
N VAL A 42 -5.51 -9.18 -1.28
CA VAL A 42 -4.14 -9.17 -0.73
C VAL A 42 -3.80 -7.83 -0.10
N ARG A 43 -4.82 -7.09 0.34
CA ARG A 43 -4.62 -5.75 0.91
C ARG A 43 -3.63 -5.76 2.08
N ILE A 44 -3.76 -6.71 2.98
CA ILE A 44 -2.91 -6.78 4.16
C ILE A 44 -1.47 -7.12 3.79
N ALA A 45 -1.28 -8.07 2.88
CA ALA A 45 0.07 -8.42 2.43
C ALA A 45 0.74 -7.23 1.75
N CYS A 46 -0.03 -6.49 0.96
CA CYS A 46 0.46 -5.30 0.26
C CYS A 46 0.89 -4.22 1.24
N LEU A 47 0.06 -3.96 2.26
CA LEU A 47 0.37 -2.96 3.28
C LEU A 47 1.62 -3.36 4.06
N ASN A 48 1.71 -4.61 4.48
CA ASN A 48 2.86 -5.07 5.24
C ASN A 48 4.15 -4.95 4.43
N TYR A 49 4.08 -5.28 3.14
CA TYR A 49 5.24 -5.12 2.28
C TYR A 49 5.69 -3.66 2.24
N ALA A 50 4.75 -2.74 2.05
CA ALA A 50 5.09 -1.32 1.95
C ALA A 50 5.68 -0.79 3.25
N LEU A 51 5.15 -1.22 4.39
CA LEU A 51 5.67 -0.80 5.69
C LEU A 51 7.08 -1.35 5.92
N ASP A 52 7.29 -2.62 5.61
CA ASP A 52 8.59 -3.26 5.81
C ASP A 52 9.65 -2.68 4.87
N ALA A 53 9.26 -2.41 3.63
CA ALA A 53 10.16 -1.81 2.64
C ALA A 53 10.28 -0.30 2.80
N ARG A 54 9.46 0.30 3.67
CA ARG A 54 9.43 1.74 3.90
C ARG A 54 9.18 2.53 2.62
N GLU A 55 8.20 2.06 1.85
CA GLU A 55 7.81 2.77 0.64
C GLU A 55 7.30 4.15 1.01
N GLN A 56 7.84 5.17 0.37
CA GLN A 56 7.55 6.54 0.75
C GLN A 56 6.51 7.20 -0.14
N GLN A 57 6.08 6.54 -1.19
CA GLN A 57 5.13 7.11 -2.12
C GLN A 57 4.08 6.08 -2.50
N GLY A 58 2.96 6.57 -3.03
CA GLY A 58 1.93 5.72 -3.57
C GLY A 58 0.95 5.21 -2.53
N VAL A 59 -0.15 4.66 -3.04
CA VAL A 59 -1.18 4.01 -2.23
C VAL A 59 -0.90 2.52 -2.22
N TRP A 60 -0.72 1.95 -1.04
CA TRP A 60 -0.38 0.54 -0.87
C TRP A 60 -1.29 -0.05 0.20
N GLY A 61 -2.00 -1.10 -0.16
CA GLY A 61 -2.81 -1.84 0.81
C GLY A 61 -3.85 -1.00 1.51
N GLY A 62 -4.42 -0.03 0.82
CA GLY A 62 -5.45 0.83 1.39
C GLY A 62 -4.92 1.95 2.26
N ALA A 63 -3.62 2.25 2.16
CA ALA A 63 -3.01 3.33 2.94
C ALA A 63 -2.23 4.27 2.03
N THR A 64 -2.42 5.56 2.22
CA THR A 64 -1.61 6.57 1.54
C THR A 64 -0.22 6.62 2.17
N ALA A 65 0.70 7.34 1.53
CA ALA A 65 2.04 7.52 2.11
C ALA A 65 1.96 8.19 3.48
N ARG A 66 1.06 9.16 3.64
CA ARG A 66 0.84 9.84 4.92
C ARG A 66 0.37 8.85 5.99
N ASP A 67 -0.57 7.98 5.63
CA ASP A 67 -1.08 6.97 6.55
C ASP A 67 0.03 6.03 7.01
N ARG A 68 0.87 5.61 6.08
CA ARG A 68 1.96 4.69 6.41
C ARG A 68 3.01 5.34 7.30
N ARG A 69 3.30 6.61 7.10
CA ARG A 69 4.23 7.31 7.98
C ARG A 69 3.72 7.33 9.42
N LYS A 70 2.40 7.53 9.56
CA LYS A 70 1.76 7.50 10.86
C LYS A 70 1.85 6.12 11.49
N MET A 71 1.60 5.08 10.71
CA MET A 71 1.68 3.70 11.19
C MET A 71 3.09 3.34 11.65
N LEU A 72 4.11 3.79 10.93
CA LEU A 72 5.49 3.54 11.31
C LEU A 72 5.86 4.23 12.62
N ARG A 73 5.34 5.44 12.84
CA ARG A 73 5.55 6.12 14.11
C ARG A 73 4.89 5.36 15.25
N GLN A 74 3.69 4.83 15.03
CA GLN A 74 2.99 4.05 16.04
C GLN A 74 3.74 2.77 16.37
N ARG A 75 4.31 2.10 15.37
CA ARG A 75 5.13 0.91 15.61
C ARG A 75 6.31 1.22 16.53
N ARG A 76 6.97 2.35 16.32
CA ARG A 76 8.10 2.73 17.17
C ARG A 76 7.68 3.00 18.60
N HIS A 77 6.48 3.51 18.81
CA HIS A 77 5.97 3.78 20.15
C HIS A 77 5.57 2.52 20.89
N THR A 78 5.17 1.48 20.17
CA THR A 78 4.72 0.24 20.79
C THR A 78 5.80 -0.81 20.90
N ALA A 79 6.92 -0.60 20.30
CA ALA A 79 8.01 -1.57 20.31
C ALA A 79 8.86 -1.45 21.63
#